data_4e722627f749614d69cf2047e0ec2b1f
#
_entry.id   4e722627f749614d69cf2047e0ec2b1f
#
_cell.length_a   1.000
_cell.length_b   1.000
_cell.length_c   1.000
_cell.angle_alpha   90.00
_cell.angle_beta   90.00
_cell.angle_gamma   90.00
#
_symmetry.space_group_name_H-M   'P 1'
#
loop_
_entity.id
_entity.type
_entity.pdbx_description
1 polymer ?
#
loop_
_entity_poly.entity_id
_entity_poly.type
_entity_poly.pdbx_seq_one_letter_code
_entity_poly.pdbx_strand_id
1 'polypeptide(L)'
;QSLAHVNAKWQTAALLEFLRSPTQYFRWIRMPDFQLNEAEAAALAAYIQSRAEPVSTTIPAAPPANVERGRQLAMTTGCLNCHTLEGIKSQLSAPTLAELLRGAWDTGCRAQDPSARTTAPDFGFSAVQREALRKFGQTEVRAVLQRPVPAEFAEHQYRLLRCNACHGRDTETDFWSSLKVDEALAMKSADVNPFDSDETQPDAGSVHVGRPNLSFAGEKLYAEWMERFFTGVLPYKPRATLTARMPAFPAVGHGLAWGLAHQHGYSTDTPPLPRFDPTLAETGKRLTAVSDGFSCVACHDVGSQKALAGKD
;
A
#
# COMPACT_ATOMS: atom_id res chain seq x y z
N GLN A 1 -12.15 5.39 3.39
CA GLN A 1 -13.26 4.94 4.29
C GLN A 1 -13.38 5.88 5.47
N SER A 2 -14.62 6.28 5.81
CA SER A 2 -14.87 7.09 7.01
C SER A 2 -14.49 6.32 8.29
N LEU A 3 -13.90 7.02 9.25
CA LEU A 3 -13.63 6.52 10.60
C LEU A 3 -14.73 6.89 11.60
N ALA A 4 -15.80 7.55 11.14
CA ALA A 4 -16.91 7.98 12.00
C ALA A 4 -17.55 6.85 12.83
N HIS A 5 -17.54 5.63 12.30
CA HIS A 5 -18.18 4.47 12.95
C HIS A 5 -17.21 3.55 13.69
N VAL A 6 -16.01 4.02 14.02
CA VAL A 6 -14.98 3.19 14.67
C VAL A 6 -15.49 2.65 16.01
N ASN A 7 -16.15 3.47 16.82
CA ASN A 7 -16.70 3.06 18.12
C ASN A 7 -17.76 1.95 17.99
N ALA A 8 -18.54 1.96 16.92
CA ALA A 8 -19.54 0.92 16.65
C ALA A 8 -18.93 -0.37 16.10
N LYS A 9 -17.74 -0.28 15.49
CA LYS A 9 -17.10 -1.39 14.79
C LYS A 9 -16.06 -2.12 15.61
N TRP A 10 -15.30 -1.40 16.44
CA TRP A 10 -14.11 -1.93 17.08
C TRP A 10 -14.22 -1.94 18.60
N GLN A 11 -13.82 -3.03 19.23
CA GLN A 11 -13.47 -3.01 20.65
C GLN A 11 -12.16 -2.24 20.82
N THR A 12 -12.02 -1.47 21.89
CA THR A 12 -10.87 -0.59 22.11
C THR A 12 -9.53 -1.33 22.04
N ALA A 13 -9.43 -2.47 22.72
CA ALA A 13 -8.22 -3.29 22.71
C ALA A 13 -7.89 -3.82 21.30
N ALA A 14 -8.90 -4.27 20.55
CA ALA A 14 -8.73 -4.77 19.20
C ALA A 14 -8.32 -3.68 18.19
N LEU A 15 -8.81 -2.45 18.38
CA LEU A 15 -8.38 -1.31 17.56
C LEU A 15 -6.89 -1.01 17.79
N LEU A 16 -6.44 -1.03 19.04
CA LEU A 16 -5.04 -0.81 19.40
C LEU A 16 -4.13 -1.84 18.71
N GLU A 17 -4.43 -3.12 18.87
CA GLU A 17 -3.67 -4.21 18.26
C GLU A 17 -3.69 -4.13 16.73
N PHE A 18 -4.83 -3.81 16.14
CA PHE A 18 -4.94 -3.63 14.70
C PHE A 18 -4.07 -2.47 14.18
N LEU A 19 -4.01 -1.36 14.89
CA LEU A 19 -3.16 -0.22 14.52
C LEU A 19 -1.66 -0.56 14.60
N ARG A 20 -1.28 -1.43 15.56
CA ARG A 20 0.11 -1.87 15.73
C ARG A 20 0.53 -2.90 14.69
N SER A 21 -0.35 -3.81 14.31
CA SER A 21 -0.05 -4.91 13.39
C SER A 21 -1.25 -5.26 12.52
N PRO A 22 -1.58 -4.44 11.50
CA PRO A 22 -2.76 -4.65 10.66
C PRO A 22 -2.75 -5.99 9.93
N THR A 23 -1.56 -6.49 9.58
CA THR A 23 -1.37 -7.75 8.84
C THR A 23 -1.48 -9.00 9.69
N GLN A 24 -1.51 -8.87 11.02
CA GLN A 24 -1.63 -10.00 11.95
C GLN A 24 -2.90 -10.81 11.71
N TYR A 25 -4.02 -10.12 11.47
CA TYR A 25 -5.31 -10.77 11.24
C TYR A 25 -5.57 -11.06 9.76
N PHE A 26 -5.07 -10.19 8.87
CA PHE A 26 -5.32 -10.29 7.43
C PHE A 26 -4.04 -10.01 6.65
N ARG A 27 -3.38 -11.05 6.20
CA ARG A 27 -2.11 -10.95 5.46
C ARG A 27 -2.17 -9.99 4.26
N TRP A 28 -3.31 -9.92 3.58
CA TRP A 28 -3.52 -9.12 2.37
C TRP A 28 -4.30 -7.83 2.61
N ILE A 29 -4.28 -7.33 3.84
CA ILE A 29 -4.95 -6.07 4.16
C ILE A 29 -4.32 -4.90 3.39
N ARG A 30 -5.18 -3.97 2.93
CA ARG A 30 -4.72 -2.76 2.23
C ARG A 30 -4.17 -1.70 3.18
N MET A 31 -4.52 -1.77 4.46
CA MET A 31 -3.99 -0.84 5.44
C MET A 31 -2.50 -1.14 5.65
N PRO A 32 -1.61 -0.15 5.41
CA PRO A 32 -0.18 -0.34 5.61
C PRO A 32 0.15 -0.49 7.09
N ASP A 33 1.26 -1.18 7.38
CA ASP A 33 1.85 -1.22 8.69
C ASP A 33 2.77 0.01 8.89
N PHE A 34 2.34 0.94 9.76
CA PHE A 34 3.08 2.15 10.07
C PHE A 34 4.16 1.95 11.14
N GLN A 35 4.33 0.72 11.63
CA GLN A 35 5.29 0.37 12.67
C GLN A 35 5.15 1.25 13.94
N LEU A 36 3.91 1.46 14.35
CA LEU A 36 3.59 2.29 15.51
C LEU A 36 4.05 1.59 16.78
N ASN A 37 4.72 2.33 17.67
CA ASN A 37 4.94 1.85 19.02
C ASN A 37 3.62 1.91 19.83
N GLU A 38 3.63 1.34 21.03
CA GLU A 38 2.44 1.23 21.87
C GLU A 38 1.84 2.59 22.22
N ALA A 39 2.67 3.56 22.57
CA ALA A 39 2.21 4.90 22.95
C ALA A 39 1.61 5.65 21.73
N GLU A 40 2.21 5.51 20.56
CA GLU A 40 1.70 6.10 19.32
C GLU A 40 0.36 5.48 18.91
N ALA A 41 0.26 4.16 18.97
CA ALA A 41 -0.99 3.45 18.65
C ALA A 41 -2.10 3.80 19.64
N ALA A 42 -1.78 3.90 20.95
CA ALA A 42 -2.74 4.29 21.98
C ALA A 42 -3.23 5.74 21.78
N ALA A 43 -2.33 6.67 21.50
CA ALA A 43 -2.68 8.06 21.22
C ALA A 43 -3.57 8.19 19.97
N LEU A 44 -3.23 7.45 18.91
CA LEU A 44 -4.02 7.43 17.67
C LEU A 44 -5.40 6.81 17.89
N ALA A 45 -5.49 5.67 18.60
CA ALA A 45 -6.75 5.03 18.93
C ALA A 45 -7.66 5.97 19.73
N ALA A 46 -7.11 6.60 20.77
CA ALA A 46 -7.85 7.56 21.61
C ALA A 46 -8.38 8.74 20.78
N TYR A 47 -7.55 9.30 19.90
CA TYR A 47 -7.98 10.40 19.03
C TYR A 47 -9.09 9.97 18.07
N ILE A 48 -8.94 8.86 17.36
CA ILE A 48 -9.95 8.36 16.42
C ILE A 48 -11.27 8.10 17.15
N GLN A 49 -11.22 7.45 18.31
CA GLN A 49 -12.43 7.17 19.11
C GLN A 49 -13.10 8.44 19.62
N SER A 50 -12.35 9.49 19.97
CA SER A 50 -12.90 10.76 20.41
C SER A 50 -13.64 11.53 19.30
N ARG A 51 -13.35 11.22 18.04
CA ARG A 51 -13.97 11.84 16.85
C ARG A 51 -15.04 10.97 16.21
N ALA A 52 -15.14 9.71 16.62
CA ALA A 52 -16.14 8.79 16.11
C ALA A 52 -17.53 9.08 16.74
N GLU A 53 -18.55 8.72 16.02
CA GLU A 53 -19.93 8.84 16.49
C GLU A 53 -20.15 8.03 17.79
N PRO A 54 -20.92 8.56 18.74
CA PRO A 54 -21.24 7.81 19.94
C PRO A 54 -22.02 6.54 19.59
N VAL A 55 -21.67 5.43 20.25
CA VAL A 55 -22.38 4.16 20.06
C VAL A 55 -23.72 4.25 20.77
N SER A 56 -24.80 4.08 20.04
CA SER A 56 -26.08 3.71 20.64
C SER A 56 -25.97 2.26 21.12
N THR A 57 -25.84 2.07 22.44
CA THR A 57 -25.47 0.79 23.08
C THR A 57 -26.56 -0.28 23.08
N THR A 58 -27.65 -0.08 22.41
CA THR A 58 -28.70 -1.10 22.27
C THR A 58 -28.67 -1.67 20.84
N ILE A 59 -27.74 -2.60 20.59
CA ILE A 59 -27.96 -3.57 19.51
C ILE A 59 -29.08 -4.51 20.05
N PRO A 60 -30.29 -4.46 19.52
CA PRO A 60 -31.31 -5.40 19.95
C PRO A 60 -30.81 -6.81 19.71
N ALA A 61 -30.97 -7.69 20.68
CA ALA A 61 -30.64 -9.10 20.52
C ALA A 61 -31.42 -9.61 19.28
N ALA A 62 -30.71 -10.15 18.30
CA ALA A 62 -31.35 -10.67 17.10
C ALA A 62 -32.32 -11.80 17.51
N PRO A 63 -33.56 -11.84 16.99
CA PRO A 63 -34.47 -12.93 17.24
C PRO A 63 -33.82 -14.27 16.89
N PRO A 64 -33.96 -15.33 17.72
CA PRO A 64 -33.32 -16.63 17.47
C PRO A 64 -33.61 -17.19 16.06
N ALA A 65 -34.80 -16.96 15.53
CA ALA A 65 -35.17 -17.36 14.17
C ALA A 65 -34.29 -16.67 13.09
N ASN A 66 -33.89 -15.41 13.31
CA ASN A 66 -33.01 -14.68 12.39
C ASN A 66 -31.57 -15.19 12.48
N VAL A 67 -31.11 -15.57 13.65
CA VAL A 67 -29.78 -16.17 13.85
C VAL A 67 -29.66 -17.49 13.10
N GLU A 68 -30.70 -18.38 13.23
CA GLU A 68 -30.71 -19.67 12.53
C GLU A 68 -30.81 -19.47 11.02
N ARG A 69 -31.64 -18.55 10.56
CA ARG A 69 -31.70 -18.23 9.12
C ARG A 69 -30.39 -17.68 8.60
N GLY A 70 -29.72 -16.80 9.35
CA GLY A 70 -28.38 -16.29 9.01
C GLY A 70 -27.35 -17.42 8.91
N ARG A 71 -27.37 -18.36 9.83
CA ARG A 71 -26.52 -19.56 9.78
C ARG A 71 -26.77 -20.37 8.50
N GLN A 72 -28.02 -20.65 8.17
CA GLN A 72 -28.38 -21.36 6.97
C GLN A 72 -27.93 -20.63 5.70
N LEU A 73 -28.13 -19.32 5.62
CA LEU A 73 -27.66 -18.52 4.49
C LEU A 73 -26.13 -18.57 4.37
N ALA A 74 -25.38 -18.45 5.45
CA ALA A 74 -23.92 -18.54 5.43
C ALA A 74 -23.44 -19.86 4.84
N MET A 75 -24.12 -20.96 5.14
CA MET A 75 -23.79 -22.31 4.63
C MET A 75 -24.20 -22.53 3.17
N THR A 76 -25.27 -21.89 2.71
CA THR A 76 -25.92 -22.23 1.42
C THR A 76 -25.71 -21.18 0.34
N THR A 77 -25.25 -19.97 0.65
CA THR A 77 -25.02 -18.89 -0.36
C THR A 77 -23.57 -18.73 -0.79
N GLY A 78 -22.65 -19.55 -0.26
CA GLY A 78 -21.25 -19.54 -0.66
C GLY A 78 -20.32 -18.64 0.16
N CYS A 79 -20.80 -17.98 1.21
CA CYS A 79 -19.96 -17.15 2.09
C CYS A 79 -18.75 -17.91 2.64
N LEU A 80 -18.96 -19.17 3.05
CA LEU A 80 -17.93 -20.03 3.63
C LEU A 80 -16.97 -20.67 2.60
N ASN A 81 -17.11 -20.35 1.32
CA ASN A 81 -16.10 -20.72 0.33
C ASN A 81 -14.88 -19.76 0.38
N CYS A 82 -15.08 -18.55 0.95
CA CYS A 82 -14.05 -17.51 1.10
C CYS A 82 -13.81 -17.13 2.57
N HIS A 83 -14.81 -17.36 3.45
CA HIS A 83 -14.72 -17.04 4.87
C HIS A 83 -14.72 -18.31 5.71
N THR A 84 -14.02 -18.28 6.82
CA THR A 84 -14.08 -19.32 7.85
C THR A 84 -14.92 -18.83 9.03
N LEU A 85 -15.82 -19.68 9.50
CA LEU A 85 -16.61 -19.42 10.70
C LEU A 85 -16.59 -20.70 11.54
N GLU A 86 -16.16 -20.57 12.79
CA GLU A 86 -15.95 -21.71 13.68
C GLU A 86 -17.23 -22.57 13.82
N GLY A 87 -17.06 -23.86 13.74
CA GLY A 87 -18.15 -24.83 13.86
C GLY A 87 -19.07 -25.00 12.65
N ILE A 88 -18.88 -24.20 11.58
CA ILE A 88 -19.70 -24.33 10.37
C ILE A 88 -18.84 -24.47 9.10
N LYS A 89 -19.36 -25.26 8.16
CA LYS A 89 -18.72 -25.46 6.85
C LYS A 89 -19.70 -25.13 5.73
N SER A 90 -19.17 -24.73 4.58
CA SER A 90 -19.96 -24.56 3.37
C SER A 90 -20.62 -25.89 2.97
N GLN A 91 -21.87 -25.81 2.58
CA GLN A 91 -22.58 -26.93 1.94
C GLN A 91 -22.41 -26.90 0.41
N LEU A 92 -21.77 -25.88 -0.11
CA LEU A 92 -21.51 -25.72 -1.54
C LEU A 92 -20.12 -26.23 -1.90
N SER A 93 -20.03 -27.04 -2.92
CA SER A 93 -18.80 -27.39 -3.60
C SER A 93 -18.65 -26.47 -4.81
N ALA A 94 -17.66 -25.59 -4.78
CA ALA A 94 -17.32 -24.77 -5.94
C ALA A 94 -16.42 -25.59 -6.88
N PRO A 95 -16.72 -25.68 -8.19
CA PRO A 95 -15.83 -26.29 -9.14
C PRO A 95 -14.55 -25.49 -9.29
N THR A 96 -13.47 -26.15 -9.65
CA THR A 96 -12.22 -25.47 -10.00
C THR A 96 -12.39 -24.59 -11.23
N LEU A 97 -11.54 -23.57 -11.41
CA LEU A 97 -11.60 -22.73 -12.61
C LEU A 97 -11.50 -23.54 -13.90
N ALA A 98 -10.67 -24.58 -13.90
CA ALA A 98 -10.51 -25.48 -15.06
C ALA A 98 -11.79 -26.28 -15.40
N GLU A 99 -12.55 -26.68 -14.40
CA GLU A 99 -13.85 -27.34 -14.58
C GLU A 99 -14.90 -26.33 -15.05
N LEU A 100 -14.90 -25.14 -14.45
CA LEU A 100 -15.77 -24.04 -14.87
C LEU A 100 -15.58 -23.70 -16.35
N LEU A 101 -14.35 -23.61 -16.81
CA LEU A 101 -14.05 -23.24 -18.20
C LEU A 101 -14.42 -24.32 -19.22
N ARG A 102 -14.50 -25.58 -18.77
CA ARG A 102 -14.95 -26.72 -19.61
C ARG A 102 -16.46 -26.93 -19.57
N GLY A 103 -17.14 -26.42 -18.56
CA GLY A 103 -18.59 -26.57 -18.39
C GLY A 103 -19.42 -25.62 -19.26
N ALA A 104 -20.75 -25.84 -19.25
CA ALA A 104 -21.69 -24.97 -19.93
C ALA A 104 -21.53 -23.53 -19.45
N TRP A 105 -21.41 -22.60 -20.41
CA TRP A 105 -21.10 -21.21 -20.09
C TRP A 105 -22.21 -20.48 -19.33
N ASP A 106 -23.47 -20.71 -19.73
CA ASP A 106 -24.63 -20.01 -19.18
C ASP A 106 -25.24 -20.68 -17.95
N THR A 107 -24.39 -21.23 -17.07
CA THR A 107 -24.79 -21.86 -15.81
C THR A 107 -24.04 -21.29 -14.61
N GLY A 108 -24.58 -21.47 -13.43
CA GLY A 108 -23.97 -21.00 -12.16
C GLY A 108 -23.85 -19.48 -12.12
N CYS A 109 -22.80 -18.96 -11.52
CA CYS A 109 -22.59 -17.51 -11.35
C CYS A 109 -22.46 -16.72 -12.67
N ARG A 110 -22.27 -17.42 -13.78
CA ARG A 110 -22.17 -16.82 -15.12
C ARG A 110 -23.52 -16.71 -15.83
N ALA A 111 -24.54 -17.42 -15.34
CA ALA A 111 -25.85 -17.46 -15.95
C ALA A 111 -26.52 -16.07 -15.98
N GLN A 112 -27.10 -15.73 -17.10
CA GLN A 112 -27.95 -14.55 -17.22
C GLN A 112 -29.30 -14.81 -16.58
N ASP A 113 -29.86 -15.98 -16.81
CA ASP A 113 -31.15 -16.41 -16.23
C ASP A 113 -30.94 -16.79 -14.76
N PRO A 114 -31.66 -16.18 -13.80
CA PRO A 114 -31.62 -16.56 -12.40
C PRO A 114 -31.87 -18.05 -12.12
N SER A 115 -32.74 -18.69 -12.90
CA SER A 115 -33.08 -20.10 -12.73
C SER A 115 -31.91 -21.05 -13.05
N ALA A 116 -31.02 -20.65 -13.95
CA ALA A 116 -29.82 -21.41 -14.32
C ALA A 116 -28.64 -21.22 -13.34
N ARG A 117 -28.77 -20.31 -12.35
CA ARG A 117 -27.73 -20.10 -11.31
C ARG A 117 -27.70 -21.19 -10.27
N THR A 118 -28.80 -21.83 -10.04
CA THR A 118 -28.96 -22.83 -8.97
C THR A 118 -28.57 -22.28 -7.60
N THR A 119 -27.50 -22.78 -6.99
CA THR A 119 -26.96 -22.34 -5.69
C THR A 119 -25.79 -21.34 -5.82
N ALA A 120 -25.39 -20.96 -7.05
CA ALA A 120 -24.28 -20.06 -7.24
C ALA A 120 -24.69 -18.59 -6.92
N PRO A 121 -23.79 -17.78 -6.34
CA PRO A 121 -24.07 -16.39 -6.02
C PRO A 121 -24.30 -15.56 -7.29
N ASP A 122 -25.15 -14.56 -7.18
CA ASP A 122 -25.29 -13.52 -8.21
C ASP A 122 -24.25 -12.42 -7.95
N PHE A 123 -23.28 -12.29 -8.84
CA PHE A 123 -22.30 -11.22 -8.79
C PHE A 123 -22.75 -9.95 -9.52
N GLY A 124 -23.97 -9.91 -10.07
CA GLY A 124 -24.51 -8.77 -10.79
C GLY A 124 -23.75 -8.43 -12.08
N PHE A 125 -23.12 -9.41 -12.71
CA PHE A 125 -22.33 -9.17 -13.93
C PHE A 125 -23.20 -8.59 -15.07
N SER A 126 -22.74 -7.50 -15.65
CA SER A 126 -23.31 -6.96 -16.89
C SER A 126 -23.05 -7.90 -18.08
N ALA A 127 -23.75 -7.69 -19.18
CA ALA A 127 -23.52 -8.46 -20.41
C ALA A 127 -22.08 -8.33 -20.90
N VAL A 128 -21.47 -7.14 -20.81
CA VAL A 128 -20.08 -6.89 -21.20
C VAL A 128 -19.11 -7.66 -20.29
N GLN A 129 -19.36 -7.67 -18.99
CA GLN A 129 -18.50 -8.41 -18.03
C GLN A 129 -18.60 -9.93 -18.25
N ARG A 130 -19.79 -10.46 -18.51
CA ARG A 130 -19.97 -11.88 -18.85
C ARG A 130 -19.24 -12.25 -20.15
N GLU A 131 -19.33 -11.40 -21.17
CA GLU A 131 -18.62 -11.64 -22.44
C GLU A 131 -17.09 -11.57 -22.24
N ALA A 132 -16.59 -10.62 -21.44
CA ALA A 132 -15.17 -10.54 -21.10
C ALA A 132 -14.69 -11.82 -20.39
N LEU A 133 -15.44 -12.32 -19.42
CA LEU A 133 -15.14 -13.58 -18.75
C LEU A 133 -15.16 -14.77 -19.73
N ARG A 134 -16.12 -14.79 -20.67
CA ARG A 134 -16.20 -15.82 -21.70
C ARG A 134 -14.99 -15.81 -22.61
N LYS A 135 -14.59 -14.63 -23.09
CA LYS A 135 -13.39 -14.47 -23.92
C LYS A 135 -12.13 -14.88 -23.17
N PHE A 136 -11.99 -14.47 -21.92
CA PHE A 136 -10.88 -14.90 -21.05
C PHE A 136 -10.82 -16.43 -20.94
N GLY A 137 -11.96 -17.10 -20.73
CA GLY A 137 -12.04 -18.55 -20.65
C GLY A 137 -11.67 -19.30 -21.93
N GLN A 138 -11.71 -18.63 -23.10
CA GLN A 138 -11.31 -19.17 -24.40
C GLN A 138 -9.81 -19.01 -24.68
N THR A 139 -9.07 -18.26 -23.84
CA THR A 139 -7.62 -18.10 -23.98
C THR A 139 -6.88 -19.26 -23.30
N GLU A 140 -5.59 -19.41 -23.61
CA GLU A 140 -4.66 -20.29 -22.89
C GLU A 140 -4.42 -19.83 -21.46
N VAL A 141 -5.53 -19.75 -20.69
CA VAL A 141 -5.60 -19.12 -19.36
C VAL A 141 -4.56 -19.65 -18.41
N ARG A 142 -4.26 -20.95 -18.48
CA ARG A 142 -3.33 -21.59 -17.56
C ARG A 142 -1.91 -21.04 -17.73
N ALA A 143 -1.46 -20.85 -18.97
CA ALA A 143 -0.15 -20.27 -19.24
C ALA A 143 -0.07 -18.79 -18.84
N VAL A 144 -1.16 -18.04 -19.09
CA VAL A 144 -1.24 -16.61 -18.74
C VAL A 144 -1.25 -16.42 -17.22
N LEU A 145 -2.06 -17.20 -16.48
CA LEU A 145 -2.17 -17.07 -15.02
C LEU A 145 -0.93 -17.60 -14.28
N GLN A 146 -0.17 -18.51 -14.89
CA GLN A 146 1.05 -19.05 -14.30
C GLN A 146 2.30 -18.25 -14.66
N ARG A 147 2.20 -17.33 -15.61
CA ARG A 147 3.31 -16.48 -15.99
C ARG A 147 3.49 -15.36 -14.96
N PRO A 148 4.57 -15.37 -14.18
CA PRO A 148 4.88 -14.23 -13.34
C PRO A 148 5.28 -13.05 -14.24
N VAL A 149 4.67 -11.89 -14.04
CA VAL A 149 5.03 -10.63 -14.70
C VAL A 149 5.34 -9.63 -13.60
N PRO A 150 6.57 -9.64 -13.07
CA PRO A 150 6.94 -8.81 -11.93
C PRO A 150 6.65 -7.33 -12.14
N ALA A 151 6.90 -6.81 -13.34
CA ALA A 151 6.66 -5.41 -13.68
C ALA A 151 5.17 -5.03 -13.60
N GLU A 152 4.28 -5.88 -14.11
CA GLU A 152 2.83 -5.66 -14.01
C GLU A 152 2.34 -5.79 -12.58
N PHE A 153 2.88 -6.74 -11.82
CA PHE A 153 2.56 -6.89 -10.39
C PHE A 153 2.92 -5.61 -9.64
N ALA A 154 4.12 -5.06 -9.84
CA ALA A 154 4.54 -3.83 -9.17
C ALA A 154 3.64 -2.65 -9.56
N GLU A 155 3.28 -2.50 -10.83
CA GLU A 155 2.37 -1.45 -11.29
C GLU A 155 1.00 -1.56 -10.62
N HIS A 156 0.45 -2.76 -10.59
CA HIS A 156 -0.82 -3.02 -9.93
C HIS A 156 -0.77 -2.71 -8.43
N GLN A 157 0.28 -3.14 -7.74
CA GLN A 157 0.45 -2.86 -6.31
C GLN A 157 0.70 -1.38 -6.04
N TYR A 158 1.47 -0.69 -6.88
CA TYR A 158 1.69 0.76 -6.79
C TYR A 158 0.37 1.52 -6.75
N ARG A 159 -0.57 1.18 -7.64
CA ARG A 159 -1.89 1.80 -7.70
C ARG A 159 -2.81 1.33 -6.56
N LEU A 160 -2.83 0.04 -6.27
CA LEU A 160 -3.69 -0.54 -5.25
C LEU A 160 -3.35 -0.03 -3.84
N LEU A 161 -2.06 0.08 -3.52
CA LEU A 161 -1.56 0.59 -2.25
C LEU A 161 -1.53 2.12 -2.20
N ARG A 162 -1.85 2.77 -3.33
CA ARG A 162 -1.84 4.23 -3.47
C ARG A 162 -0.50 4.87 -3.13
N CYS A 163 0.60 4.29 -3.62
CA CYS A 163 1.93 4.88 -3.47
C CYS A 163 1.99 6.32 -4.00
N ASN A 164 1.22 6.60 -5.05
CA ASN A 164 1.04 7.94 -5.63
C ASN A 164 0.34 8.95 -4.70
N ALA A 165 -0.26 8.52 -3.60
CA ALA A 165 -0.76 9.46 -2.60
C ALA A 165 0.39 10.24 -1.93
N CYS A 166 1.58 9.64 -1.86
CA CYS A 166 2.75 10.21 -1.19
C CYS A 166 3.96 10.40 -2.11
N HIS A 167 4.04 9.70 -3.24
CA HIS A 167 5.19 9.72 -4.13
C HIS A 167 4.79 10.08 -5.55
N GLY A 168 5.45 11.07 -6.13
CA GLY A 168 5.42 11.29 -7.57
C GLY A 168 6.16 10.18 -8.31
N ARG A 169 5.74 9.90 -9.54
CA ARG A 169 6.39 8.97 -10.44
C ARG A 169 6.18 9.37 -11.90
N ASP A 170 7.23 9.38 -12.66
CA ASP A 170 7.23 9.78 -14.06
C ASP A 170 6.64 11.19 -14.22
N THR A 171 5.53 11.35 -14.92
CA THR A 171 4.81 12.60 -15.07
C THR A 171 3.69 12.80 -14.03
N GLU A 172 3.42 11.79 -13.19
CA GLU A 172 2.39 11.87 -12.16
C GLU A 172 2.93 12.61 -10.93
N THR A 173 2.27 13.68 -10.53
CA THR A 173 2.53 14.34 -9.26
C THR A 173 1.85 13.56 -8.12
N ASP A 174 2.45 13.62 -6.93
CA ASP A 174 1.78 13.03 -5.76
C ASP A 174 0.57 13.86 -5.33
N PHE A 175 -0.37 13.19 -4.67
CA PHE A 175 -1.61 13.80 -4.22
C PHE A 175 -1.39 14.98 -3.25
N TRP A 176 -0.37 14.89 -2.39
CA TRP A 176 -0.06 15.96 -1.43
C TRP A 176 0.46 17.22 -2.09
N SER A 177 1.24 17.08 -3.15
CA SER A 177 1.70 18.20 -3.94
C SER A 177 0.53 18.92 -4.63
N SER A 178 -0.42 18.15 -5.17
CA SER A 178 -1.64 18.70 -5.74
C SER A 178 -2.49 19.41 -4.69
N LEU A 179 -2.67 18.80 -3.52
CA LEU A 179 -3.44 19.38 -2.42
C LEU A 179 -2.86 20.72 -1.94
N LYS A 180 -1.53 20.83 -1.83
CA LYS A 180 -0.87 22.10 -1.47
C LYS A 180 -1.12 23.21 -2.49
N VAL A 181 -1.18 22.86 -3.78
CA VAL A 181 -1.53 23.81 -4.83
C VAL A 181 -2.96 24.30 -4.64
N ASP A 182 -3.89 23.38 -4.41
CA ASP A 182 -5.30 23.69 -4.19
C ASP A 182 -5.50 24.55 -2.93
N GLU A 183 -4.79 24.23 -1.84
CA GLU A 183 -4.80 25.01 -0.60
C GLU A 183 -4.26 26.43 -0.82
N ALA A 184 -3.15 26.57 -1.54
CA ALA A 184 -2.57 27.86 -1.87
C ALA A 184 -3.50 28.69 -2.77
N LEU A 185 -4.22 28.06 -3.71
CA LEU A 185 -5.22 28.73 -4.54
C LEU A 185 -6.43 29.16 -3.72
N ALA A 186 -6.90 28.32 -2.80
CA ALA A 186 -8.02 28.65 -1.90
C ALA A 186 -7.66 29.81 -0.96
N MET A 187 -6.43 29.87 -0.44
CA MET A 187 -5.95 30.99 0.38
C MET A 187 -5.84 32.30 -0.40
N LYS A 188 -5.47 32.24 -1.68
CA LYS A 188 -5.43 33.44 -2.55
C LYS A 188 -6.80 33.96 -2.93
N SER A 189 -7.84 33.11 -2.91
CA SER A 189 -9.21 33.49 -3.20
C SER A 189 -9.99 34.02 -1.99
N ALA A 190 -9.50 33.78 -0.78
CA ALA A 190 -10.03 34.37 0.44
C ALA A 190 -9.38 35.74 0.62
N ASP A 191 -10.13 36.84 0.33
CA ASP A 191 -9.76 38.24 0.41
C ASP A 191 -8.56 38.56 1.31
N VAL A 192 -7.35 38.39 0.81
CA VAL A 192 -6.14 38.90 1.41
C VAL A 192 -5.93 40.29 0.81
N ASN A 193 -5.98 41.30 1.67
CA ASN A 193 -5.71 42.69 1.36
C ASN A 193 -4.44 42.79 0.48
N PRO A 194 -4.51 43.34 -0.75
CA PRO A 194 -3.37 43.38 -1.66
C PRO A 194 -2.18 44.23 -1.18
N PHE A 195 -2.27 44.83 0.02
CA PHE A 195 -1.21 45.60 0.64
C PHE A 195 -0.41 44.89 1.74
N ASP A 196 -0.78 43.67 2.13
CA ASP A 196 0.03 42.82 3.00
C ASP A 196 0.87 41.86 2.14
N SER A 197 1.70 42.40 1.29
CA SER A 197 2.72 41.68 0.57
C SER A 197 3.97 41.51 1.44
N ASP A 198 3.88 40.73 2.49
CA ASP A 198 5.03 39.95 2.93
C ASP A 198 5.07 38.69 2.05
N GLU A 199 5.65 38.87 0.87
CA GLU A 199 6.01 37.79 -0.04
C GLU A 199 7.03 36.91 0.68
N THR A 200 6.59 36.04 1.57
CA THR A 200 7.28 34.78 1.80
C THR A 200 7.07 33.94 0.54
N GLN A 201 7.86 34.26 -0.48
CA GLN A 201 8.15 33.31 -1.55
C GLN A 201 8.42 31.97 -0.87
N PRO A 202 7.82 30.85 -1.37
CA PRO A 202 8.22 29.54 -0.90
C PRO A 202 9.74 29.49 -1.05
N ASP A 203 10.39 29.40 0.08
CA ASP A 203 11.83 29.49 0.26
C ASP A 203 12.51 28.66 -0.85
N ALA A 204 13.07 29.32 -1.86
CA ALA A 204 13.79 28.68 -2.96
C ALA A 204 15.03 27.92 -2.48
N GLY A 205 15.29 27.96 -1.17
CA GLY A 205 16.33 27.27 -0.46
C GLY A 205 15.85 26.10 0.40
N SER A 206 14.54 25.87 0.59
CA SER A 206 14.10 24.66 1.24
C SER A 206 14.29 23.50 0.25
N VAL A 207 15.43 22.84 0.35
CA VAL A 207 15.58 21.49 -0.21
C VAL A 207 14.33 20.76 0.21
N HIS A 208 13.45 20.46 -0.74
CA HIS A 208 12.26 19.64 -0.48
C HIS A 208 12.76 18.32 0.08
N VAL A 209 12.89 18.23 1.40
CA VAL A 209 13.16 17.01 2.15
C VAL A 209 11.90 16.13 2.03
N GLY A 210 11.35 16.19 0.81
CA GLY A 210 10.11 15.59 0.45
C GLY A 210 10.22 14.08 0.25
N ARG A 211 9.10 13.54 -0.03
CA ARG A 211 8.96 12.15 -0.42
C ARG A 211 9.71 11.93 -1.73
N PRO A 212 10.58 10.91 -1.84
CA PRO A 212 11.34 10.71 -3.06
C PRO A 212 10.43 10.40 -4.24
N ASN A 213 10.75 10.94 -5.42
CA ASN A 213 10.14 10.52 -6.67
C ASN A 213 10.58 9.08 -6.99
N LEU A 214 9.64 8.24 -7.42
CA LEU A 214 9.85 6.81 -7.66
C LEU A 214 10.18 6.46 -9.12
N SER A 215 10.28 7.43 -10.04
CA SER A 215 10.52 7.17 -11.47
C SER A 215 11.72 6.26 -11.73
N PHE A 216 12.79 6.43 -10.96
CA PHE A 216 14.02 5.66 -11.14
C PHE A 216 14.32 4.74 -9.94
N ALA A 217 13.31 4.38 -9.15
CA ALA A 217 13.55 3.60 -7.94
C ALA A 217 14.18 2.24 -8.26
N GLY A 218 13.67 1.54 -9.28
CA GLY A 218 14.17 0.23 -9.70
C GLY A 218 15.54 0.28 -10.39
N GLU A 219 15.94 1.44 -10.88
CA GLU A 219 17.27 1.65 -11.47
C GLU A 219 18.32 1.99 -10.42
N LYS A 220 17.95 2.81 -9.43
CA LYS A 220 18.87 3.33 -8.42
C LYS A 220 19.12 2.41 -7.25
N LEU A 221 18.14 1.55 -6.92
CA LEU A 221 18.14 0.79 -5.68
C LEU A 221 18.18 -0.71 -5.98
N TYR A 222 18.97 -1.44 -5.22
CA TYR A 222 18.97 -2.89 -5.30
C TYR A 222 17.62 -3.46 -4.88
N ALA A 223 17.14 -4.46 -5.61
CA ALA A 223 15.86 -5.10 -5.34
C ALA A 223 15.80 -5.68 -3.91
N GLU A 224 16.88 -6.31 -3.44
CA GLU A 224 16.99 -6.82 -2.07
C GLU A 224 16.87 -5.72 -1.00
N TRP A 225 17.50 -4.57 -1.24
CA TRP A 225 17.38 -3.44 -0.33
C TRP A 225 15.96 -2.89 -0.30
N MET A 226 15.33 -2.73 -1.48
CA MET A 226 13.93 -2.30 -1.58
C MET A 226 12.99 -3.28 -0.90
N GLU A 227 13.19 -4.58 -1.07
CA GLU A 227 12.39 -5.61 -0.40
C GLU A 227 12.44 -5.45 1.11
N ARG A 228 13.65 -5.36 1.69
CA ARG A 228 13.82 -5.16 3.13
C ARG A 228 13.18 -3.87 3.63
N PHE A 229 13.25 -2.81 2.83
CA PHE A 229 12.62 -1.54 3.14
C PHE A 229 11.09 -1.64 3.08
N PHE A 230 10.54 -2.20 2.01
CA PHE A 230 9.08 -2.34 1.84
C PHE A 230 8.46 -3.33 2.82
N THR A 231 9.19 -4.34 3.25
CA THR A 231 8.71 -5.29 4.27
C THR A 231 8.88 -4.79 5.70
N GLY A 232 9.58 -3.66 5.89
CA GLY A 232 9.79 -3.06 7.22
C GLY A 232 10.88 -3.75 8.05
N VAL A 233 11.69 -4.62 7.45
CA VAL A 233 12.76 -5.36 8.15
C VAL A 233 14.15 -4.71 8.03
N LEU A 234 14.23 -3.51 7.44
CA LEU A 234 15.48 -2.76 7.37
C LEU A 234 15.89 -2.31 8.79
N PRO A 235 17.11 -2.61 9.26
CA PRO A 235 17.50 -2.38 10.67
C PRO A 235 17.78 -0.91 11.01
N TYR A 236 17.65 -0.02 10.05
CA TYR A 236 17.86 1.41 10.22
C TYR A 236 16.83 2.21 9.42
N LYS A 237 16.61 3.45 9.83
CA LYS A 237 15.78 4.41 9.09
C LYS A 237 16.68 5.15 8.07
N PRO A 238 16.42 5.02 6.74
CA PRO A 238 17.29 5.60 5.71
C PRO A 238 17.47 7.13 5.82
N ARG A 239 16.46 7.82 6.36
CA ARG A 239 16.48 9.25 6.63
C ARG A 239 16.14 9.49 8.09
N ALA A 240 17.12 9.30 8.95
CA ALA A 240 16.97 9.34 10.41
C ALA A 240 16.41 10.66 10.93
N THR A 241 16.72 11.76 10.25
CA THR A 241 16.29 13.13 10.61
C THR A 241 14.83 13.42 10.32
N LEU A 242 14.18 12.65 9.45
CA LEU A 242 12.77 12.87 9.13
C LEU A 242 11.84 12.19 10.14
N THR A 243 10.82 12.91 10.62
CA THR A 243 9.74 12.33 11.43
C THR A 243 8.83 11.42 10.63
N ALA A 244 8.64 11.74 9.34
CA ALA A 244 7.82 10.94 8.44
C ALA A 244 8.34 9.50 8.30
N ARG A 245 7.41 8.55 8.24
CA ARG A 245 7.69 7.13 8.03
C ARG A 245 6.97 6.64 6.78
N MET A 246 7.67 5.90 5.94
CA MET A 246 7.01 5.09 4.92
C MET A 246 6.42 3.86 5.59
N PRO A 247 5.14 3.54 5.33
CA PRO A 247 4.54 2.33 5.87
C PRO A 247 5.15 1.06 5.26
N ALA A 248 5.15 -0.02 6.02
CA ALA A 248 5.58 -1.33 5.55
C ALA A 248 4.43 -2.10 4.87
N PHE A 249 4.79 -2.94 3.90
CA PHE A 249 3.88 -3.78 3.12
C PHE A 249 4.39 -5.23 3.07
N PRO A 250 4.42 -5.95 4.19
CA PRO A 250 5.08 -7.26 4.28
C PRO A 250 4.58 -8.29 3.27
N ALA A 251 3.28 -8.26 2.96
CA ALA A 251 2.67 -9.25 2.08
C ALA A 251 3.06 -9.11 0.59
N VAL A 252 3.46 -7.91 0.17
CA VAL A 252 3.71 -7.59 -1.25
C VAL A 252 5.09 -7.00 -1.49
N GLY A 253 5.83 -6.69 -0.44
CA GLY A 253 7.12 -5.97 -0.52
C GLY A 253 8.13 -6.64 -1.43
N HIS A 254 8.25 -7.96 -1.39
CA HIS A 254 9.10 -8.73 -2.29
C HIS A 254 8.73 -8.48 -3.76
N GLY A 255 7.49 -8.80 -4.14
CA GLY A 255 7.04 -8.65 -5.53
C GLY A 255 7.06 -7.20 -6.02
N LEU A 256 6.82 -6.23 -5.13
CA LEU A 256 6.91 -4.81 -5.45
C LEU A 256 8.35 -4.40 -5.76
N ALA A 257 9.32 -4.79 -4.95
CA ALA A 257 10.74 -4.48 -5.14
C ALA A 257 11.28 -5.07 -6.44
N TRP A 258 11.00 -6.33 -6.66
CA TRP A 258 11.43 -7.06 -7.86
C TRP A 258 10.77 -6.50 -9.11
N GLY A 259 9.49 -6.21 -9.04
CA GLY A 259 8.75 -5.63 -10.14
C GLY A 259 9.25 -4.24 -10.53
N LEU A 260 9.59 -3.39 -9.57
CA LEU A 260 10.20 -2.08 -9.85
C LEU A 260 11.57 -2.22 -10.56
N ALA A 261 12.43 -3.16 -10.14
CA ALA A 261 13.68 -3.43 -10.83
C ALA A 261 13.44 -3.91 -12.28
N HIS A 262 12.50 -4.84 -12.46
CA HIS A 262 12.16 -5.35 -13.79
C HIS A 262 11.54 -4.30 -14.72
N GLN A 263 10.83 -3.30 -14.20
CA GLN A 263 10.30 -2.19 -15.00
C GLN A 263 11.41 -1.39 -15.69
N HIS A 264 12.61 -1.38 -15.11
CA HIS A 264 13.80 -0.72 -15.65
C HIS A 264 14.77 -1.69 -16.34
N GLY A 265 14.39 -2.96 -16.51
CA GLY A 265 15.21 -3.97 -17.17
C GLY A 265 16.38 -4.49 -16.33
N TYR A 266 16.39 -4.20 -15.03
CA TYR A 266 17.45 -4.68 -14.13
C TYR A 266 17.15 -6.07 -13.59
N SER A 267 18.23 -6.85 -13.43
CA SER A 267 18.18 -8.12 -12.71
C SER A 267 17.87 -7.90 -11.23
N THR A 268 17.22 -8.87 -10.63
CA THR A 268 17.00 -8.90 -9.19
C THR A 268 18.23 -9.32 -8.41
N ASP A 269 19.22 -9.90 -9.09
CA ASP A 269 20.47 -10.29 -8.46
C ASP A 269 21.30 -9.07 -8.10
N THR A 270 21.73 -8.99 -6.86
CA THR A 270 22.67 -7.96 -6.40
C THR A 270 24.03 -8.23 -7.06
N PRO A 271 24.54 -7.34 -7.93
CA PRO A 271 25.82 -7.56 -8.55
C PRO A 271 26.93 -7.57 -7.49
N PRO A 272 28.01 -8.32 -7.72
CA PRO A 272 29.14 -8.28 -6.82
C PRO A 272 29.72 -6.86 -6.75
N LEU A 273 30.09 -6.44 -5.56
CA LEU A 273 30.74 -5.15 -5.37
C LEU A 273 32.00 -5.09 -6.24
N PRO A 274 32.28 -3.96 -6.90
CA PRO A 274 33.52 -3.77 -7.63
C PRO A 274 34.72 -3.94 -6.68
N ARG A 275 35.86 -4.37 -7.24
CA ARG A 275 37.07 -4.45 -6.44
C ARG A 275 37.42 -3.07 -5.90
N PHE A 276 37.74 -3.03 -4.62
CA PHE A 276 38.19 -1.83 -3.94
C PHE A 276 39.55 -1.39 -4.53
N ASP A 277 39.60 -0.14 -5.00
CA ASP A 277 40.83 0.52 -5.42
C ASP A 277 41.20 1.58 -4.38
N PRO A 278 42.25 1.37 -3.59
CA PRO A 278 42.63 2.27 -2.52
C PRO A 278 43.08 3.66 -3.02
N THR A 279 43.62 3.75 -4.24
CA THR A 279 44.06 5.02 -4.84
C THR A 279 42.88 5.88 -5.22
N LEU A 280 41.88 5.27 -5.88
CA LEU A 280 40.65 5.94 -6.20
C LEU A 280 39.85 6.32 -4.94
N ALA A 281 39.86 5.47 -3.94
CA ALA A 281 39.19 5.76 -2.65
C ALA A 281 39.79 6.97 -1.95
N GLU A 282 41.10 7.10 -1.92
CA GLU A 282 41.78 8.27 -1.31
C GLU A 282 41.49 9.55 -2.12
N THR A 283 41.45 9.43 -3.46
CA THR A 283 41.02 10.53 -4.31
C THR A 283 39.56 10.93 -4.03
N GLY A 284 38.66 9.94 -3.95
CA GLY A 284 37.25 10.16 -3.57
C GLY A 284 37.12 10.83 -2.22
N LYS A 285 37.88 10.41 -1.22
CA LYS A 285 37.89 11.03 0.10
C LYS A 285 38.26 12.51 0.07
N ARG A 286 39.32 12.89 -0.70
CA ARG A 286 39.66 14.32 -0.90
C ARG A 286 38.51 15.08 -1.58
N LEU A 287 37.88 14.49 -2.60
CA LEU A 287 36.76 15.12 -3.30
C LEU A 287 35.52 15.34 -2.40
N THR A 288 35.38 14.60 -1.31
CA THR A 288 34.29 14.84 -0.34
C THR A 288 34.59 15.96 0.65
N ALA A 289 35.85 16.38 0.78
CA ALA A 289 36.28 17.40 1.74
C ALA A 289 35.72 18.79 1.43
N VAL A 290 35.67 19.65 2.47
CA VAL A 290 35.13 21.01 2.37
C VAL A 290 36.12 21.95 1.71
N SER A 291 37.44 21.81 2.02
CA SER A 291 38.46 22.73 1.54
C SER A 291 38.92 22.47 0.11
N ASP A 292 39.07 21.18 -0.27
CA ASP A 292 39.74 20.79 -1.50
C ASP A 292 38.85 19.89 -2.40
N GLY A 293 37.54 19.85 -2.10
CA GLY A 293 36.57 18.98 -2.76
C GLY A 293 35.24 19.66 -3.02
N PHE A 294 34.22 18.82 -3.20
CA PHE A 294 32.85 19.23 -3.48
C PHE A 294 32.01 19.51 -2.23
N SER A 295 32.64 19.56 -1.06
CA SER A 295 31.98 19.83 0.21
C SER A 295 30.88 18.83 0.62
N CYS A 296 30.93 17.58 0.17
CA CYS A 296 29.91 16.58 0.52
C CYS A 296 29.77 16.39 2.03
N VAL A 297 30.90 16.47 2.79
CA VAL A 297 30.91 16.37 4.26
C VAL A 297 30.34 17.60 4.96
N ALA A 298 29.99 18.66 4.25
CA ALA A 298 29.21 19.73 4.83
C ALA A 298 27.82 19.26 5.29
N CYS A 299 27.21 18.32 4.53
CA CYS A 299 25.86 17.84 4.75
C CYS A 299 25.77 16.32 5.03
N HIS A 300 26.79 15.54 4.64
CA HIS A 300 26.75 14.08 4.71
C HIS A 300 27.89 13.50 5.57
N ASP A 301 27.55 12.49 6.37
CA ASP A 301 28.57 11.62 6.97
C ASP A 301 29.22 10.78 5.87
N VAL A 302 30.55 10.77 5.78
CA VAL A 302 31.29 9.96 4.82
C VAL A 302 32.33 9.12 5.57
N GLY A 303 32.06 7.86 5.76
CA GLY A 303 32.91 6.97 6.56
C GLY A 303 33.04 7.47 8.00
N SER A 304 34.29 7.73 8.43
CA SER A 304 34.59 8.30 9.75
C SER A 304 34.44 9.83 9.82
N GLN A 305 34.32 10.49 8.68
CA GLN A 305 34.11 11.95 8.61
C GLN A 305 32.66 12.28 8.90
N LYS A 306 32.44 13.06 9.96
CA LYS A 306 31.10 13.51 10.34
C LYS A 306 30.71 14.76 9.57
N ALA A 307 29.42 14.88 9.23
CA ALA A 307 28.89 16.09 8.64
C ALA A 307 29.14 17.31 9.54
N LEU A 308 29.46 18.45 8.92
CA LEU A 308 29.65 19.72 9.62
C LEU A 308 28.33 20.41 9.94
N ALA A 309 27.35 20.29 9.04
CA ALA A 309 25.99 20.76 9.28
C ALA A 309 25.35 19.91 10.38
N GLY A 310 25.12 20.56 11.48
CA GLY A 310 24.89 19.97 12.77
C GLY A 310 23.74 19.00 12.87
N LYS A 311 23.84 18.25 13.88
CA LYS A 311 22.82 17.58 14.64
C LYS A 311 21.94 18.63 15.36
N ASP A 312 21.07 19.30 14.62
CA ASP A 312 19.98 20.05 15.24
C ASP A 312 18.66 19.41 14.89
#